data_34d6846be6ce6a7f3cf45dbec66e7a4b
#
_entry.id   34d6846be6ce6a7f3cf45dbec66e7a4b
#
_cell.length_a   1.000
_cell.length_b   1.000
_cell.length_c   1.000
_cell.angle_alpha   90.00
_cell.angle_beta   90.00
_cell.angle_gamma   90.00
#
_symmetry.space_group_name_H-M   'P 1'
#
loop_
_entity.id
_entity.type
_entity.pdbx_description
1 polymer ?
#
loop_
_entity_poly.entity_id
_entity_poly.type
_entity_poly.pdbx_seq_one_letter_code
_entity_poly.pdbx_strand_id
1 'polypeptide(L)'
;MKIAVVTDSTAYLEPEVAEQYGIKVVPIPFIIDNKVYNEGIDITTEEFYSKLKTSESFPSTSQPAIGELINLYTSLGNEGYDAVISIHLAGTISGLVQTIENIREQVTNIDVIPFDSKITVRLMGNLAITAAKMAQAGKDVDEIISTLESLRSTIKEYFVVDDLQNLVRGGRLSNASAFIGSVLKIKPILTFDDESDKIVAFDKVRSTKRALKRVEDLFEENIKDRSYPLRLIVFHANNEEMAMEWKAKLQEKYPDYPIDVSYFGPVIGTHLGEKALALGWMKDIEKLDF
;
A
#
# COMPACT_ATOMS: atom_id res chain seq x y z
N MET A 1 -20.31 15.22 14.12
CA MET A 1 -19.47 15.51 12.93
C MET A 1 -19.62 14.35 11.97
N LYS A 2 -19.92 14.61 10.71
CA LYS A 2 -20.00 13.57 9.67
C LYS A 2 -18.67 13.54 8.91
N ILE A 3 -17.94 12.45 9.06
CA ILE A 3 -16.57 12.33 8.51
C ILE A 3 -16.58 11.38 7.31
N ALA A 4 -16.05 11.82 6.17
CA ALA A 4 -15.78 10.98 5.02
C ALA A 4 -14.36 10.38 5.10
N VAL A 5 -14.18 9.23 4.46
CA VAL A 5 -12.85 8.62 4.29
C VAL A 5 -12.55 8.48 2.80
N VAL A 6 -11.38 8.95 2.41
CA VAL A 6 -10.85 8.85 1.06
C VAL A 6 -9.52 8.10 1.13
N THR A 7 -9.27 7.24 0.17
CA THR A 7 -7.97 6.59 -0.05
C THR A 7 -7.66 6.56 -1.55
N ASP A 8 -6.52 6.02 -1.94
CA ASP A 8 -6.21 5.81 -3.36
C ASP A 8 -6.27 4.33 -3.76
N SER A 9 -6.21 4.08 -5.05
CA SER A 9 -6.36 2.75 -5.63
C SER A 9 -5.30 1.75 -5.15
N THR A 10 -4.14 2.22 -4.71
CA THR A 10 -3.09 1.34 -4.18
C THR A 10 -3.44 0.73 -2.80
N ALA A 11 -4.55 1.11 -2.19
CA ALA A 11 -5.10 0.44 -1.01
C ALA A 11 -5.60 -0.98 -1.30
N TYR A 12 -5.85 -1.29 -2.56
CA TYR A 12 -6.37 -2.58 -3.04
C TYR A 12 -7.53 -3.11 -2.20
N LEU A 13 -8.49 -2.22 -1.97
CA LEU A 13 -9.76 -2.59 -1.35
C LEU A 13 -10.67 -3.25 -2.38
N GLU A 14 -11.31 -4.32 -2.00
CA GLU A 14 -12.39 -4.89 -2.79
C GLU A 14 -13.52 -3.85 -2.91
N PRO A 15 -14.17 -3.69 -4.11
CA PRO A 15 -15.23 -2.72 -4.32
C PRO A 15 -16.35 -2.82 -3.28
N GLU A 16 -16.72 -4.04 -2.89
CA GLU A 16 -17.75 -4.32 -1.89
C GLU A 16 -17.35 -3.81 -0.50
N VAL A 17 -16.07 -3.89 -0.15
CA VAL A 17 -15.54 -3.37 1.12
C VAL A 17 -15.54 -1.85 1.12
N ALA A 18 -15.11 -1.23 0.01
CA ALA A 18 -15.13 0.22 -0.12
C ALA A 18 -16.58 0.77 -0.04
N GLU A 19 -17.52 0.09 -0.71
CA GLU A 19 -18.95 0.45 -0.66
C GLU A 19 -19.54 0.25 0.74
N GLN A 20 -19.28 -0.89 1.38
CA GLN A 20 -19.77 -1.21 2.73
C GLN A 20 -19.40 -0.14 3.76
N TYR A 21 -18.18 0.37 3.68
CA TYR A 21 -17.68 1.38 4.61
C TYR A 21 -17.79 2.82 4.09
N GLY A 22 -18.32 3.01 2.87
CA GLY A 22 -18.45 4.34 2.26
C GLY A 22 -17.14 5.02 1.94
N ILE A 23 -16.05 4.24 1.74
CA ILE A 23 -14.72 4.74 1.43
C ILE A 23 -14.67 5.16 -0.04
N LYS A 24 -14.25 6.39 -0.31
CA LYS A 24 -14.00 6.86 -1.68
C LYS A 24 -12.57 6.52 -2.09
N VAL A 25 -12.44 5.86 -3.24
CA VAL A 25 -11.14 5.44 -3.78
C VAL A 25 -10.77 6.32 -4.98
N VAL A 26 -9.66 7.03 -4.87
CA VAL A 26 -9.10 7.85 -5.95
C VAL A 26 -8.21 6.98 -6.83
N PRO A 27 -8.48 6.85 -8.13
CA PRO A 27 -7.64 6.08 -9.03
C PRO A 27 -6.29 6.78 -9.24
N ILE A 28 -5.21 6.03 -9.12
CA ILE A 28 -3.87 6.51 -9.47
C ILE A 28 -3.61 6.20 -10.95
N PRO A 29 -3.25 7.21 -11.78
CA PRO A 29 -2.91 6.97 -13.17
C PRO A 29 -1.55 6.29 -13.34
N PHE A 30 -1.47 5.38 -14.30
CA PHE A 30 -0.20 4.82 -14.77
C PHE A 30 -0.13 4.87 -16.31
N ILE A 31 1.08 4.84 -16.83
CA ILE A 31 1.36 5.00 -18.26
C ILE A 31 2.15 3.79 -18.73
N ILE A 32 1.64 3.11 -19.75
CA ILE A 32 2.34 2.03 -20.44
C ILE A 32 2.13 2.21 -21.96
N ASP A 33 3.19 2.08 -22.75
CA ASP A 33 3.17 2.28 -24.20
C ASP A 33 2.52 3.61 -24.62
N ASN A 34 2.85 4.70 -23.92
CA ASN A 34 2.33 6.06 -24.13
C ASN A 34 0.79 6.19 -23.94
N LYS A 35 0.14 5.21 -23.35
CA LYS A 35 -1.27 5.28 -23.01
C LYS A 35 -1.44 5.39 -21.49
N VAL A 36 -2.28 6.35 -21.09
CA VAL A 36 -2.65 6.56 -19.68
C VAL A 36 -3.81 5.62 -19.32
N TYR A 37 -3.73 5.01 -18.17
CA TYR A 37 -4.76 4.17 -17.57
C TYR A 37 -4.97 4.56 -16.12
N ASN A 38 -6.20 4.49 -15.65
CA ASN A 38 -6.57 4.65 -14.26
C ASN A 38 -6.65 3.28 -13.59
N GLU A 39 -5.86 3.07 -12.54
CA GLU A 39 -5.83 1.80 -11.80
C GLU A 39 -7.20 1.48 -11.22
N GLY A 40 -7.64 0.23 -11.41
CA GLY A 40 -8.93 -0.27 -10.94
C GLY A 40 -10.12 0.14 -11.80
N ILE A 41 -9.93 0.89 -12.89
CA ILE A 41 -10.99 1.36 -13.79
C ILE A 41 -10.79 0.87 -15.22
N ASP A 42 -9.63 1.15 -15.82
CA ASP A 42 -9.46 1.03 -17.26
C ASP A 42 -8.98 -0.36 -17.73
N ILE A 43 -8.24 -1.07 -16.89
CA ILE A 43 -7.77 -2.43 -17.14
C ILE A 43 -7.67 -3.26 -15.86
N THR A 44 -7.72 -4.57 -15.98
CA THR A 44 -7.49 -5.49 -14.87
C THR A 44 -6.00 -5.63 -14.53
N THR A 45 -5.71 -6.17 -13.36
CA THR A 45 -4.32 -6.47 -12.95
C THR A 45 -3.65 -7.48 -13.88
N GLU A 46 -4.39 -8.51 -14.33
CA GLU A 46 -3.89 -9.51 -15.27
C GLU A 46 -3.57 -8.90 -16.64
N GLU A 47 -4.43 -8.02 -17.16
CA GLU A 47 -4.20 -7.30 -18.41
C GLU A 47 -2.96 -6.40 -18.31
N PHE A 48 -2.77 -5.71 -17.17
CA PHE A 48 -1.57 -4.91 -16.92
C PHE A 48 -0.30 -5.77 -16.99
N TYR A 49 -0.23 -6.88 -16.25
CA TYR A 49 0.96 -7.75 -16.26
C TYR A 49 1.19 -8.41 -17.62
N SER A 50 0.13 -8.72 -18.37
CA SER A 50 0.24 -9.20 -19.76
C SER A 50 0.87 -8.13 -20.66
N LYS A 51 0.43 -6.87 -20.56
CA LYS A 51 1.02 -5.75 -21.28
C LYS A 51 2.47 -5.48 -20.87
N LEU A 52 2.75 -5.52 -19.57
CA LEU A 52 4.10 -5.30 -19.02
C LEU A 52 5.14 -6.25 -19.64
N LYS A 53 4.77 -7.50 -19.93
CA LYS A 53 5.64 -8.49 -20.57
C LYS A 53 5.98 -8.17 -22.01
N THR A 54 5.10 -7.48 -22.73
CA THR A 54 5.22 -7.21 -24.17
C THR A 54 5.56 -5.75 -24.46
N SER A 55 5.50 -4.87 -23.47
CA SER A 55 5.80 -3.45 -23.59
C SER A 55 7.27 -3.22 -23.98
N GLU A 56 7.49 -2.37 -24.98
CA GLU A 56 8.83 -1.92 -25.38
C GLU A 56 9.34 -0.76 -24.48
N SER A 57 8.43 -0.09 -23.77
CA SER A 57 8.74 1.04 -22.90
C SER A 57 8.55 0.66 -21.42
N PHE A 58 9.35 1.30 -20.55
CA PHE A 58 9.13 1.18 -19.11
C PHE A 58 7.85 1.93 -18.72
N PRO A 59 6.94 1.29 -17.96
CA PRO A 59 5.78 1.97 -17.44
C PRO A 59 6.20 3.03 -16.40
N SER A 60 5.33 3.98 -16.19
CA SER A 60 5.48 5.02 -15.17
C SER A 60 4.13 5.32 -14.52
N THR A 61 4.15 6.02 -13.39
CA THR A 61 2.96 6.44 -12.67
C THR A 61 2.91 7.96 -12.55
N SER A 62 1.73 8.52 -12.42
CA SER A 62 1.52 9.93 -12.13
C SER A 62 0.57 10.11 -10.95
N GLN A 63 0.44 11.34 -10.46
CA GLN A 63 -0.59 11.68 -9.48
C GLN A 63 -1.93 11.90 -10.17
N PRO A 64 -3.07 11.75 -9.45
CA PRO A 64 -4.38 12.22 -9.91
C PRO A 64 -4.34 13.71 -10.21
N ALA A 65 -5.21 14.15 -11.12
CA ALA A 65 -5.29 15.58 -11.44
C ALA A 65 -5.78 16.38 -10.23
N ILE A 66 -5.12 17.51 -9.95
CA ILE A 66 -5.44 18.38 -8.81
C ILE A 66 -6.92 18.81 -8.83
N GLY A 67 -7.44 19.14 -10.01
CA GLY A 67 -8.85 19.53 -10.16
C GLY A 67 -9.84 18.41 -9.79
N GLU A 68 -9.48 17.14 -10.04
CA GLU A 68 -10.31 16.00 -9.64
C GLU A 68 -10.34 15.83 -8.12
N LEU A 69 -9.22 16.02 -7.43
CA LEU A 69 -9.13 15.99 -5.98
C LEU A 69 -9.97 17.11 -5.34
N ILE A 70 -9.84 18.34 -5.83
CA ILE A 70 -10.63 19.49 -5.36
C ILE A 70 -12.13 19.24 -5.57
N ASN A 71 -12.52 18.73 -6.74
CA ASN A 71 -13.91 18.42 -7.06
C ASN A 71 -14.47 17.31 -6.15
N LEU A 72 -13.69 16.26 -5.87
CA LEU A 72 -14.08 15.19 -4.96
C LEU A 72 -14.37 15.74 -3.56
N TYR A 73 -13.42 16.47 -2.98
CA TYR A 73 -13.59 17.02 -1.62
C TYR A 73 -14.74 18.03 -1.56
N THR A 74 -14.87 18.90 -2.56
CA THR A 74 -15.98 19.86 -2.64
C THR A 74 -17.33 19.13 -2.73
N SER A 75 -17.42 18.03 -3.49
CA SER A 75 -18.62 17.20 -3.58
C SER A 75 -18.98 16.58 -2.22
N LEU A 76 -18.01 16.06 -1.48
CA LEU A 76 -18.23 15.52 -0.14
C LEU A 76 -18.78 16.59 0.82
N GLY A 77 -18.23 17.81 0.78
CA GLY A 77 -18.78 18.94 1.55
C GLY A 77 -20.23 19.27 1.17
N ASN A 78 -20.57 19.24 -0.12
CA ASN A 78 -21.93 19.43 -0.60
C ASN A 78 -22.89 18.30 -0.21
N GLU A 79 -22.38 17.09 0.03
CA GLU A 79 -23.12 15.93 0.57
C GLU A 79 -23.32 16.02 2.10
N GLY A 80 -22.81 17.09 2.73
CA GLY A 80 -23.00 17.39 4.14
C GLY A 80 -21.99 16.67 5.05
N TYR A 81 -20.81 16.32 4.54
CA TYR A 81 -19.69 15.94 5.39
C TYR A 81 -19.01 17.20 5.95
N ASP A 82 -18.64 17.14 7.22
CA ASP A 82 -17.94 18.21 7.91
C ASP A 82 -16.42 18.14 7.72
N ALA A 83 -15.90 16.91 7.63
CA ALA A 83 -14.48 16.62 7.45
C ALA A 83 -14.25 15.40 6.54
N VAL A 84 -13.09 15.32 5.92
CA VAL A 84 -12.60 14.16 5.17
C VAL A 84 -11.19 13.79 5.62
N ILE A 85 -11.02 12.53 6.06
CA ILE A 85 -9.69 11.96 6.33
C ILE A 85 -9.24 11.28 5.05
N SER A 86 -8.18 11.80 4.44
CA SER A 86 -7.67 11.38 3.13
C SER A 86 -6.35 10.62 3.32
N ILE A 87 -6.44 9.28 3.29
CA ILE A 87 -5.37 8.33 3.65
C ILE A 87 -4.71 7.83 2.38
N HIS A 88 -3.42 8.11 2.19
CA HIS A 88 -2.74 7.82 0.94
C HIS A 88 -1.41 7.09 1.13
N LEU A 89 -0.93 6.50 0.02
CA LEU A 89 0.36 5.83 -0.03
C LEU A 89 1.50 6.75 0.42
N ALA A 90 2.56 6.12 0.95
CA ALA A 90 3.69 6.79 1.58
C ALA A 90 4.20 8.02 0.81
N GLY A 91 4.33 9.13 1.51
CA GLY A 91 4.84 10.39 0.97
C GLY A 91 6.27 10.29 0.43
N THR A 92 7.03 9.27 0.83
CA THR A 92 8.38 9.00 0.34
C THR A 92 8.44 8.32 -1.03
N ILE A 93 7.33 7.72 -1.50
CA ILE A 93 7.21 7.09 -2.82
C ILE A 93 6.24 7.80 -3.75
N SER A 94 5.44 8.73 -3.22
CA SER A 94 4.47 9.54 -3.98
C SER A 94 4.36 10.95 -3.41
N GLY A 95 4.21 11.94 -4.26
CA GLY A 95 3.93 13.32 -3.84
C GLY A 95 2.46 13.60 -3.51
N LEU A 96 1.57 12.60 -3.52
CA LEU A 96 0.12 12.80 -3.41
C LEU A 96 -0.29 13.46 -2.08
N VAL A 97 0.22 12.97 -0.96
CA VAL A 97 -0.07 13.56 0.37
C VAL A 97 0.33 15.05 0.41
N GLN A 98 1.53 15.37 -0.09
CA GLN A 98 1.99 16.77 -0.15
C GLN A 98 1.13 17.63 -1.09
N THR A 99 0.67 17.04 -2.20
CA THR A 99 -0.26 17.73 -3.12
C THR A 99 -1.57 18.07 -2.40
N ILE A 100 -2.16 17.11 -1.68
CA ILE A 100 -3.39 17.32 -0.92
C ILE A 100 -3.19 18.38 0.17
N GLU A 101 -2.09 18.34 0.90
CA GLU A 101 -1.74 19.36 1.88
C GLU A 101 -1.69 20.77 1.27
N ASN A 102 -1.13 20.91 0.07
CA ASN A 102 -1.02 22.20 -0.61
C ASN A 102 -2.35 22.74 -1.17
N ILE A 103 -3.31 21.85 -1.45
CA ILE A 103 -4.60 22.25 -2.05
C ILE A 103 -5.75 22.32 -1.04
N ARG A 104 -5.60 21.78 0.17
CA ARG A 104 -6.71 21.68 1.14
C ARG A 104 -7.38 23.02 1.46
N GLU A 105 -6.62 24.13 1.50
CA GLU A 105 -7.17 25.46 1.76
C GLU A 105 -8.03 26.00 0.58
N GLN A 106 -7.93 25.40 -0.59
CA GLN A 106 -8.77 25.75 -1.74
C GLN A 106 -10.19 25.12 -1.64
N VAL A 107 -10.36 24.13 -0.78
CA VAL A 107 -11.63 23.46 -0.50
C VAL A 107 -12.23 24.08 0.75
N THR A 108 -13.25 24.94 0.59
CA THR A 108 -13.75 25.81 1.65
C THR A 108 -14.99 25.31 2.38
N ASN A 109 -15.59 24.21 1.90
CA ASN A 109 -16.87 23.70 2.41
C ASN A 109 -16.75 22.39 3.20
N ILE A 110 -15.53 21.90 3.43
CA ILE A 110 -15.22 20.70 4.20
C ILE A 110 -13.78 20.82 4.72
N ASP A 111 -13.50 20.29 5.90
CA ASP A 111 -12.13 20.21 6.41
C ASP A 111 -11.40 18.99 5.82
N VAL A 112 -10.30 19.22 5.09
CA VAL A 112 -9.51 18.16 4.43
C VAL A 112 -8.28 17.84 5.28
N ILE A 113 -8.24 16.59 5.78
CA ILE A 113 -7.17 16.09 6.66
C ILE A 113 -6.38 15.01 5.91
N PRO A 114 -5.25 15.35 5.28
CA PRO A 114 -4.38 14.37 4.65
C PRO A 114 -3.66 13.51 5.70
N PHE A 115 -3.59 12.21 5.45
CA PHE A 115 -2.87 11.26 6.29
C PHE A 115 -1.88 10.46 5.47
N ASP A 116 -0.59 10.59 5.79
CA ASP A 116 0.48 9.78 5.23
C ASP A 116 0.48 8.41 5.91
N SER A 117 0.11 7.37 5.17
CA SER A 117 0.12 6.01 5.71
C SER A 117 1.53 5.46 5.97
N LYS A 118 2.57 6.08 5.38
CA LYS A 118 3.97 5.62 5.36
C LYS A 118 4.15 4.21 4.78
N ILE A 119 3.12 3.70 4.17
CA ILE A 119 3.03 2.38 3.54
C ILE A 119 2.17 2.49 2.27
N THR A 120 1.79 1.40 1.69
CA THR A 120 0.83 1.25 0.60
C THR A 120 0.12 -0.08 0.73
N VAL A 121 -0.54 -0.53 -0.30
CA VAL A 121 -1.23 -1.82 -0.45
C VAL A 121 -2.33 -2.02 0.62
N ARG A 122 -2.77 -3.25 0.82
CA ARG A 122 -3.83 -3.60 1.77
C ARG A 122 -3.50 -3.18 3.22
N LEU A 123 -2.23 -3.00 3.58
CA LEU A 123 -1.85 -2.45 4.90
C LEU A 123 -2.37 -1.01 5.05
N MET A 124 -2.23 -0.17 4.02
CA MET A 124 -2.88 1.15 3.98
C MET A 124 -4.40 1.02 3.91
N GLY A 125 -4.92 0.06 3.13
CA GLY A 125 -6.35 -0.23 3.05
C GLY A 125 -6.96 -0.54 4.41
N ASN A 126 -6.26 -1.25 5.27
CA ASN A 126 -6.70 -1.54 6.64
C ASN A 126 -6.77 -0.28 7.52
N LEU A 127 -5.90 0.71 7.30
CA LEU A 127 -6.02 2.02 7.96
C LEU A 127 -7.28 2.75 7.49
N ALA A 128 -7.58 2.73 6.18
CA ALA A 128 -8.79 3.34 5.64
C ALA A 128 -10.08 2.67 6.16
N ILE A 129 -10.10 1.34 6.24
CA ILE A 129 -11.21 0.59 6.84
C ILE A 129 -11.39 0.98 8.32
N THR A 130 -10.30 1.07 9.08
CA THR A 130 -10.36 1.45 10.49
C THR A 130 -10.92 2.86 10.66
N ALA A 131 -10.43 3.83 9.87
CA ALA A 131 -10.95 5.21 9.90
C ALA A 131 -12.46 5.25 9.61
N ALA A 132 -12.90 4.49 8.61
CA ALA A 132 -14.32 4.45 8.23
C ALA A 132 -15.20 3.79 9.30
N LYS A 133 -14.76 2.68 9.90
CA LYS A 133 -15.44 2.04 11.05
C LYS A 133 -15.58 3.00 12.23
N MET A 134 -14.52 3.74 12.57
CA MET A 134 -14.53 4.71 13.66
C MET A 134 -15.46 5.91 13.35
N ALA A 135 -15.42 6.44 12.12
CA ALA A 135 -16.31 7.51 11.70
C ALA A 135 -17.79 7.09 11.78
N GLN A 136 -18.12 5.86 11.36
CA GLN A 136 -19.45 5.27 11.49
C GLN A 136 -19.86 5.05 12.96
N ALA A 137 -18.90 4.78 13.85
CA ALA A 137 -19.12 4.68 15.30
C ALA A 137 -19.25 6.05 15.99
N GLY A 138 -19.17 7.17 15.23
CA GLY A 138 -19.34 8.53 15.74
C GLY A 138 -18.10 9.10 16.44
N LYS A 139 -16.92 8.52 16.22
CA LYS A 139 -15.65 9.06 16.72
C LYS A 139 -15.31 10.37 16.04
N ASP A 140 -14.60 11.25 16.75
CA ASP A 140 -14.11 12.48 16.17
C ASP A 140 -12.79 12.31 15.41
N VAL A 141 -12.36 13.38 14.74
CA VAL A 141 -11.15 13.38 13.91
C VAL A 141 -9.91 13.04 14.72
N ASP A 142 -9.76 13.64 15.90
CA ASP A 142 -8.56 13.48 16.73
C ASP A 142 -8.44 12.03 17.24
N GLU A 143 -9.56 11.42 17.68
CA GLU A 143 -9.62 10.01 18.06
C GLU A 143 -9.22 9.10 16.89
N ILE A 144 -9.74 9.37 15.67
CA ILE A 144 -9.44 8.57 14.49
C ILE A 144 -7.95 8.72 14.13
N ILE A 145 -7.43 9.93 14.02
CA ILE A 145 -6.02 10.18 13.65
C ILE A 145 -5.07 9.52 14.66
N SER A 146 -5.32 9.69 15.97
CA SER A 146 -4.51 9.06 17.01
C SER A 146 -4.51 7.53 16.89
N THR A 147 -5.66 6.92 16.59
CA THR A 147 -5.75 5.48 16.36
C THR A 147 -5.00 5.05 15.11
N LEU A 148 -5.12 5.80 14.02
CA LEU A 148 -4.37 5.51 12.78
C LEU A 148 -2.86 5.62 12.99
N GLU A 149 -2.38 6.60 13.73
CA GLU A 149 -0.96 6.73 14.07
C GLU A 149 -0.46 5.55 14.91
N SER A 150 -1.25 5.14 15.90
CA SER A 150 -0.96 3.95 16.70
C SER A 150 -0.91 2.68 15.85
N LEU A 151 -1.88 2.48 14.95
CA LEU A 151 -1.89 1.32 14.04
C LEU A 151 -0.72 1.37 13.05
N ARG A 152 -0.46 2.53 12.46
CA ARG A 152 0.66 2.74 11.53
C ARG A 152 1.99 2.34 12.16
N SER A 153 2.20 2.64 13.43
CA SER A 153 3.41 2.24 14.17
C SER A 153 3.58 0.72 14.35
N THR A 154 2.52 -0.05 14.12
CA THR A 154 2.55 -1.52 14.20
C THR A 154 2.81 -2.19 12.86
N ILE A 155 2.73 -1.42 11.76
CA ILE A 155 2.93 -1.95 10.39
C ILE A 155 4.41 -2.27 10.19
N LYS A 156 4.66 -3.44 9.61
CA LYS A 156 5.97 -3.84 9.12
C LYS A 156 5.79 -4.76 7.91
N GLU A 157 6.73 -4.71 7.00
CA GLU A 157 6.73 -5.55 5.82
C GLU A 157 8.15 -5.83 5.32
N TYR A 158 8.28 -6.94 4.61
CA TYR A 158 9.45 -7.25 3.80
C TYR A 158 9.00 -7.77 2.45
N PHE A 159 9.61 -7.30 1.39
CA PHE A 159 9.27 -7.73 0.04
C PHE A 159 10.49 -8.13 -0.77
N VAL A 160 10.28 -9.10 -1.63
CA VAL A 160 11.29 -9.71 -2.50
C VAL A 160 10.88 -9.41 -3.94
N VAL A 161 11.78 -8.83 -4.71
CA VAL A 161 11.57 -8.58 -6.13
C VAL A 161 12.44 -9.49 -7.00
N ASP A 162 12.06 -9.64 -8.26
CA ASP A 162 12.83 -10.46 -9.20
C ASP A 162 14.15 -9.77 -9.55
N ASP A 163 14.10 -8.45 -9.78
CA ASP A 163 15.25 -7.56 -9.90
C ASP A 163 14.90 -6.13 -9.41
N LEU A 164 15.88 -5.24 -9.33
CA LEU A 164 15.71 -3.87 -8.85
C LEU A 164 15.48 -2.84 -9.97
N GLN A 165 15.47 -3.24 -11.23
CA GLN A 165 15.49 -2.29 -12.35
C GLN A 165 14.30 -1.33 -12.35
N ASN A 166 13.10 -1.85 -12.09
CA ASN A 166 11.88 -1.03 -12.06
C ASN A 166 11.93 0.00 -10.92
N LEU A 167 12.37 -0.40 -9.72
CA LEU A 167 12.51 0.50 -8.57
C LEU A 167 13.59 1.58 -8.80
N VAL A 168 14.72 1.19 -9.38
CA VAL A 168 15.83 2.12 -9.71
C VAL A 168 15.38 3.12 -10.77
N ARG A 169 14.80 2.65 -11.87
CA ARG A 169 14.31 3.53 -12.95
C ARG A 169 13.15 4.41 -12.51
N GLY A 170 12.27 3.87 -11.68
CA GLY A 170 11.18 4.64 -11.08
C GLY A 170 11.63 5.64 -10.01
N GLY A 171 12.89 5.57 -9.55
CA GLY A 171 13.42 6.47 -8.52
C GLY A 171 12.84 6.23 -7.12
N ARG A 172 12.28 5.04 -6.83
CA ARG A 172 11.69 4.70 -5.53
C ARG A 172 12.62 3.87 -4.64
N LEU A 173 13.82 3.51 -5.11
CA LEU A 173 14.85 2.85 -4.29
C LEU A 173 15.88 3.88 -3.83
N SER A 174 15.96 4.13 -2.52
CA SER A 174 16.83 5.20 -2.00
C SER A 174 18.31 4.82 -1.96
N ASN A 175 18.65 3.55 -1.75
CA ASN A 175 20.04 3.06 -1.69
C ASN A 175 20.47 2.30 -2.96
N ALA A 176 19.94 2.66 -4.13
CA ALA A 176 20.17 1.99 -5.40
C ALA A 176 21.67 1.78 -5.70
N SER A 177 22.52 2.78 -5.41
CA SER A 177 23.95 2.73 -5.68
C SER A 177 24.70 1.60 -4.95
N ALA A 178 24.22 1.18 -3.79
CA ALA A 178 24.80 0.08 -3.02
C ALA A 178 24.55 -1.30 -3.65
N PHE A 179 23.57 -1.39 -4.56
CA PHE A 179 23.15 -2.64 -5.20
C PHE A 179 23.40 -2.67 -6.71
N ILE A 180 23.69 -1.52 -7.34
CA ILE A 180 24.08 -1.42 -8.75
C ILE A 180 25.45 -2.07 -8.92
N GLY A 181 25.49 -3.19 -9.66
CA GLY A 181 26.73 -3.97 -9.91
C GLY A 181 26.80 -5.29 -9.17
N SER A 182 25.89 -5.58 -8.27
CA SER A 182 25.78 -6.93 -7.70
C SER A 182 25.07 -7.85 -8.68
N VAL A 183 25.87 -8.66 -9.31
CA VAL A 183 25.65 -9.89 -10.11
C VAL A 183 24.19 -10.34 -10.34
N LEU A 184 23.87 -10.53 -11.61
CA LEU A 184 22.82 -11.42 -12.14
C LEU A 184 22.63 -12.66 -11.24
N LYS A 185 21.42 -12.89 -10.71
CA LYS A 185 20.95 -14.03 -9.88
C LYS A 185 20.93 -13.80 -8.36
N ILE A 186 20.69 -12.58 -7.89
CA ILE A 186 20.30 -12.36 -6.50
C ILE A 186 18.80 -12.02 -6.42
N LYS A 187 18.20 -12.32 -5.28
CA LYS A 187 16.87 -11.87 -4.89
C LYS A 187 17.07 -10.86 -3.76
N PRO A 188 16.89 -9.57 -4.04
CA PRO A 188 16.98 -8.54 -3.01
C PRO A 188 15.76 -8.61 -2.09
N ILE A 189 15.98 -8.32 -0.82
CA ILE A 189 14.94 -8.16 0.19
C ILE A 189 14.89 -6.68 0.55
N LEU A 190 13.71 -6.12 0.46
CA LEU A 190 13.44 -4.70 0.67
C LEU A 190 12.46 -4.49 1.81
N THR A 191 12.48 -3.28 2.36
CA THR A 191 11.51 -2.80 3.34
C THR A 191 11.40 -1.28 3.25
N PHE A 192 10.37 -0.70 3.84
CA PHE A 192 10.39 0.71 4.21
C PHE A 192 11.26 0.85 5.47
N ASP A 193 12.27 1.70 5.40
CA ASP A 193 13.21 1.93 6.48
C ASP A 193 12.56 2.71 7.63
N ASP A 194 12.73 2.25 8.86
CA ASP A 194 12.06 2.78 10.04
C ASP A 194 12.42 4.25 10.37
N GLU A 195 13.60 4.71 9.93
CA GLU A 195 14.06 6.08 10.21
C GLU A 195 13.65 7.06 9.11
N SER A 196 13.74 6.63 7.86
CA SER A 196 13.54 7.51 6.69
C SER A 196 12.20 7.32 5.99
N ASP A 197 11.43 6.30 6.33
CA ASP A 197 10.21 5.86 5.64
C ASP A 197 10.41 5.61 4.13
N LYS A 198 11.65 5.37 3.69
CA LYS A 198 12.00 5.14 2.27
C LYS A 198 12.21 3.66 2.00
N ILE A 199 11.92 3.25 0.77
CA ILE A 199 12.26 1.89 0.33
C ILE A 199 13.77 1.75 0.25
N VAL A 200 14.29 0.74 0.96
CA VAL A 200 15.68 0.33 0.95
C VAL A 200 15.80 -1.17 0.67
N ALA A 201 16.80 -1.55 -0.11
CA ALA A 201 17.24 -2.94 -0.19
C ALA A 201 18.28 -3.15 0.92
N PHE A 202 18.03 -4.08 1.84
CA PHE A 202 18.89 -4.26 3.02
C PHE A 202 19.57 -5.64 3.06
N ASP A 203 19.01 -6.63 2.34
CA ASP A 203 19.57 -7.98 2.28
C ASP A 203 19.49 -8.54 0.84
N LYS A 204 20.27 -9.56 0.56
CA LYS A 204 20.34 -10.21 -0.74
C LYS A 204 20.62 -11.70 -0.60
N VAL A 205 19.82 -12.50 -1.26
CA VAL A 205 19.95 -13.96 -1.27
C VAL A 205 19.93 -14.52 -2.69
N ARG A 206 20.31 -15.79 -2.87
CA ARG A 206 20.50 -16.38 -4.20
C ARG A 206 19.25 -17.04 -4.79
N SER A 207 18.17 -17.19 -4.03
CA SER A 207 16.93 -17.84 -4.52
C SER A 207 15.72 -17.32 -3.80
N THR A 208 14.55 -17.36 -4.47
CA THR A 208 13.27 -16.98 -3.89
C THR A 208 12.95 -17.76 -2.61
N LYS A 209 13.18 -19.09 -2.60
CA LYS A 209 12.96 -19.93 -1.41
C LYS A 209 13.76 -19.44 -0.20
N ARG A 210 15.02 -19.05 -0.38
CA ARG A 210 15.86 -18.50 0.70
C ARG A 210 15.41 -17.10 1.10
N ALA A 211 14.94 -16.29 0.14
CA ALA A 211 14.40 -14.97 0.42
C ALA A 211 13.15 -15.05 1.29
N LEU A 212 12.20 -15.89 0.93
CA LEU A 212 10.98 -16.11 1.72
C LEU A 212 11.31 -16.62 3.13
N LYS A 213 12.23 -17.59 3.24
CA LYS A 213 12.69 -18.06 4.57
C LYS A 213 13.32 -16.94 5.38
N ARG A 214 14.14 -16.07 4.77
CA ARG A 214 14.73 -14.91 5.47
C ARG A 214 13.66 -13.91 5.92
N VAL A 215 12.62 -13.68 5.11
CA VAL A 215 11.48 -12.84 5.49
C VAL A 215 10.73 -13.45 6.69
N GLU A 216 10.55 -14.77 6.73
CA GLU A 216 9.95 -15.46 7.89
C GLU A 216 10.81 -15.30 9.15
N ASP A 217 12.14 -15.42 9.03
CA ASP A 217 13.06 -15.23 10.17
C ASP A 217 12.99 -13.77 10.68
N LEU A 218 12.91 -12.80 9.78
CA LEU A 218 12.72 -11.39 10.12
C LEU A 218 11.37 -11.13 10.79
N PHE A 219 10.31 -11.77 10.31
CA PHE A 219 9.02 -11.71 10.97
C PHE A 219 9.12 -12.22 12.42
N GLU A 220 9.69 -13.40 12.64
CA GLU A 220 9.88 -13.96 13.99
C GLU A 220 10.73 -13.05 14.89
N GLU A 221 11.78 -12.44 14.35
CA GLU A 221 12.61 -11.48 15.08
C GLU A 221 11.82 -10.26 15.53
N ASN A 222 10.93 -9.75 14.65
CA ASN A 222 10.15 -8.54 14.91
C ASN A 222 8.98 -8.72 15.87
N ILE A 223 8.46 -9.94 16.02
CA ILE A 223 7.27 -10.19 16.86
C ILE A 223 7.58 -10.68 18.26
N LYS A 224 8.85 -10.95 18.61
CA LYS A 224 9.26 -11.58 19.89
C LYS A 224 8.68 -10.91 21.13
N ASP A 225 8.61 -9.59 21.15
CA ASP A 225 8.20 -8.79 22.29
C ASP A 225 6.80 -8.17 22.12
N ARG A 226 6.02 -8.62 21.13
CA ARG A 226 4.71 -8.03 20.81
C ARG A 226 3.60 -8.70 21.63
N SER A 227 2.78 -7.87 22.26
CA SER A 227 1.71 -8.32 23.18
C SER A 227 0.29 -8.18 22.59
N TYR A 228 0.16 -7.73 21.34
CA TYR A 228 -1.13 -7.54 20.68
C TYR A 228 -1.34 -8.54 19.54
N PRO A 229 -2.61 -8.87 19.22
CA PRO A 229 -2.92 -9.77 18.12
C PRO A 229 -2.47 -9.15 16.78
N LEU A 230 -1.89 -9.99 15.92
CA LEU A 230 -1.42 -9.61 14.59
C LEU A 230 -2.31 -10.20 13.50
N ARG A 231 -2.42 -9.47 12.41
CA ARG A 231 -2.90 -9.94 11.11
C ARG A 231 -1.77 -9.87 10.11
N LEU A 232 -1.57 -10.94 9.37
CA LEU A 232 -0.55 -11.06 8.34
C LEU A 232 -1.19 -10.96 6.95
N ILE A 233 -0.46 -10.43 5.99
CA ILE A 233 -0.90 -10.38 4.59
C ILE A 233 0.26 -10.79 3.69
N VAL A 234 0.03 -11.79 2.87
CA VAL A 234 0.94 -12.18 1.79
C VAL A 234 0.53 -11.42 0.54
N PHE A 235 1.49 -10.76 -0.10
CA PHE A 235 1.26 -10.02 -1.34
C PHE A 235 2.00 -10.66 -2.51
N HIS A 236 1.44 -10.52 -3.72
CA HIS A 236 2.05 -11.02 -4.94
C HIS A 236 1.87 -10.09 -6.15
N ALA A 237 2.86 -10.07 -7.03
CA ALA A 237 2.82 -9.43 -8.33
C ALA A 237 2.62 -10.49 -9.43
N ASN A 238 1.37 -10.78 -9.80
CA ASN A 238 1.03 -11.82 -10.78
C ASN A 238 1.69 -13.18 -10.50
N ASN A 239 1.71 -13.60 -9.24
CA ASN A 239 2.37 -14.82 -8.75
C ASN A 239 1.53 -15.48 -7.65
N GLU A 240 0.22 -15.59 -7.91
CA GLU A 240 -0.78 -16.04 -6.94
C GLU A 240 -0.50 -17.46 -6.43
N GLU A 241 -0.13 -18.38 -7.33
CA GLU A 241 0.16 -19.77 -6.97
C GLU A 241 1.22 -19.84 -5.86
N MET A 242 2.34 -19.15 -6.04
CA MET A 242 3.43 -19.11 -5.04
C MET A 242 3.00 -18.40 -3.75
N ALA A 243 2.18 -17.36 -3.85
CA ALA A 243 1.65 -16.67 -2.68
C ALA A 243 0.73 -17.58 -1.86
N MET A 244 -0.14 -18.33 -2.51
CA MET A 244 -1.03 -19.28 -1.84
C MET A 244 -0.27 -20.44 -1.21
N GLU A 245 0.75 -20.97 -1.89
CA GLU A 245 1.64 -21.98 -1.30
C GLU A 245 2.37 -21.44 -0.06
N TRP A 246 2.86 -20.20 -0.13
CA TRP A 246 3.55 -19.58 0.98
C TRP A 246 2.59 -19.30 2.14
N LYS A 247 1.40 -18.75 1.86
CA LYS A 247 0.34 -18.59 2.87
C LYS A 247 0.03 -19.90 3.59
N ALA A 248 -0.13 -21.01 2.83
CA ALA A 248 -0.45 -22.31 3.44
C ALA A 248 0.64 -22.76 4.43
N LYS A 249 1.92 -22.59 4.08
CA LYS A 249 3.06 -22.89 4.96
C LYS A 249 3.11 -21.97 6.19
N LEU A 250 2.84 -20.69 5.99
CA LEU A 250 2.77 -19.74 7.11
C LEU A 250 1.60 -20.07 8.04
N GLN A 251 0.42 -20.43 7.50
CA GLN A 251 -0.75 -20.78 8.30
C GLN A 251 -0.53 -22.07 9.13
N GLU A 252 0.19 -23.04 8.58
CA GLU A 252 0.59 -24.23 9.32
C GLU A 252 1.56 -23.89 10.47
N LYS A 253 2.50 -22.98 10.22
CA LYS A 253 3.52 -22.55 11.18
C LYS A 253 2.97 -21.60 12.25
N TYR A 254 2.02 -20.74 11.88
CA TYR A 254 1.43 -19.69 12.72
C TYR A 254 -0.11 -19.79 12.73
N PRO A 255 -0.66 -20.87 13.33
CA PRO A 255 -2.11 -21.13 13.27
C PRO A 255 -2.95 -20.07 13.96
N ASP A 256 -2.40 -19.34 14.91
CA ASP A 256 -3.10 -18.33 15.71
C ASP A 256 -3.22 -16.96 15.01
N TYR A 257 -2.49 -16.74 13.91
CA TYR A 257 -2.56 -15.48 13.17
C TYR A 257 -3.47 -15.61 11.95
N PRO A 258 -4.46 -14.72 11.77
CA PRO A 258 -5.14 -14.59 10.49
C PRO A 258 -4.15 -14.19 9.40
N ILE A 259 -4.16 -14.90 8.27
CA ILE A 259 -3.27 -14.64 7.13
C ILE A 259 -4.12 -14.45 5.88
N ASP A 260 -4.14 -13.24 5.36
CA ASP A 260 -4.82 -12.89 4.12
C ASP A 260 -3.84 -12.96 2.93
N VAL A 261 -4.40 -12.96 1.72
CA VAL A 261 -3.64 -12.75 0.49
C VAL A 261 -4.16 -11.49 -0.19
N SER A 262 -3.25 -10.68 -0.68
CA SER A 262 -3.54 -9.50 -1.49
C SER A 262 -2.53 -9.43 -2.64
N TYR A 263 -2.60 -8.40 -3.46
CA TYR A 263 -1.81 -8.31 -4.67
C TYR A 263 -1.14 -6.94 -4.80
N PHE A 264 -0.17 -6.86 -5.70
CA PHE A 264 0.36 -5.62 -6.23
C PHE A 264 -0.31 -5.35 -7.58
N GLY A 265 -1.18 -4.35 -7.62
CA GLY A 265 -1.84 -3.90 -8.83
C GLY A 265 -0.90 -3.11 -9.76
N PRO A 266 -1.45 -2.50 -10.83
CA PRO A 266 -0.68 -1.82 -11.86
C PRO A 266 0.27 -0.74 -11.36
N VAL A 267 -0.17 0.12 -10.43
CA VAL A 267 0.64 1.24 -9.93
C VAL A 267 1.88 0.73 -9.19
N ILE A 268 1.70 -0.16 -8.23
CA ILE A 268 2.81 -0.74 -7.47
C ILE A 268 3.62 -1.71 -8.34
N GLY A 269 2.95 -2.49 -9.20
CA GLY A 269 3.57 -3.40 -10.17
C GLY A 269 4.48 -2.70 -11.17
N THR A 270 4.16 -1.46 -11.56
CA THR A 270 5.02 -0.60 -12.38
C THR A 270 6.42 -0.45 -11.76
N HIS A 271 6.49 -0.34 -10.44
CA HIS A 271 7.75 -0.11 -9.73
C HIS A 271 8.40 -1.40 -9.21
N LEU A 272 7.63 -2.44 -8.86
CA LEU A 272 8.17 -3.71 -8.37
C LEU A 272 8.49 -4.71 -9.47
N GLY A 273 7.81 -4.62 -10.61
CA GLY A 273 7.83 -5.64 -11.63
C GLY A 273 7.00 -6.89 -11.25
N GLU A 274 6.95 -7.83 -12.19
CA GLU A 274 6.26 -9.11 -11.99
C GLU A 274 7.02 -10.03 -11.02
N LYS A 275 6.31 -10.98 -10.40
CA LYS A 275 6.81 -12.01 -9.47
C LYS A 275 7.29 -11.53 -8.12
N ALA A 276 7.13 -10.24 -7.80
CA ALA A 276 7.39 -9.78 -6.45
C ALA A 276 6.47 -10.51 -5.45
N LEU A 277 7.00 -10.77 -4.25
CA LEU A 277 6.28 -11.36 -3.12
C LEU A 277 6.60 -10.56 -1.87
N ALA A 278 5.61 -10.40 -0.99
CA ALA A 278 5.83 -9.74 0.30
C ALA A 278 5.07 -10.44 1.43
N LEU A 279 5.58 -10.28 2.63
CA LEU A 279 4.86 -10.50 3.87
C LEU A 279 4.80 -9.19 4.62
N GLY A 280 3.58 -8.72 4.86
CA GLY A 280 3.32 -7.58 5.71
C GLY A 280 2.48 -7.99 6.92
N TRP A 281 2.57 -7.25 7.99
CA TRP A 281 1.74 -7.46 9.18
C TRP A 281 1.47 -6.16 9.91
N MET A 282 0.42 -6.18 10.70
CA MET A 282 0.03 -5.10 11.60
C MET A 282 -0.83 -5.65 12.73
N LYS A 283 -1.11 -4.82 13.72
CA LYS A 283 -2.14 -5.14 14.72
C LYS A 283 -3.46 -5.50 14.02
N ASP A 284 -4.10 -6.57 14.47
CA ASP A 284 -5.35 -7.05 13.85
C ASP A 284 -6.48 -6.05 14.07
N ILE A 285 -6.93 -5.42 12.99
CA ILE A 285 -7.99 -4.41 12.99
C ILE A 285 -9.37 -4.99 13.34
N GLU A 286 -9.58 -6.29 13.20
CA GLU A 286 -10.82 -6.97 13.59
C GLU A 286 -10.90 -7.25 15.10
N LYS A 287 -9.83 -6.97 15.84
CA LYS A 287 -9.76 -7.05 17.30
C LYS A 287 -9.74 -5.69 17.99
N LEU A 288 -10.07 -4.64 17.24
CA LEU A 288 -10.22 -3.30 17.79
C LEU A 288 -11.67 -3.08 18.23
N ASP A 289 -11.83 -2.53 19.40
CA ASP A 289 -13.12 -2.07 19.92
C ASP A 289 -13.24 -0.54 19.71
N PHE A 290 -14.34 -0.06 19.10
CA PHE A 290 -14.59 1.36 18.80
C PHE A 290 -15.82 1.91 19.50
#